data_4390344e7abffc79824d5c64919914d7
#
_entry.id   4390344e7abffc79824d5c64919914d7
#
_cell.length_a   1.000
_cell.length_b   1.000
_cell.length_c   1.000
_cell.angle_alpha   90.00
_cell.angle_beta   90.00
_cell.angle_gamma   90.00
#
_symmetry.space_group_name_H-M   'P 1'
#
loop_
_entity.id
_entity.type
_entity.pdbx_description
1 polymer ?
#
loop_
_entity_poly.entity_id
_entity_poly.type
_entity_poly.pdbx_seq_one_letter_code
_entity_poly.pdbx_strand_id
1 'polypeptide(L)'
;MKRLSILLLAAMIPAAALAASPWDGTWKTRLSSMKTSGNPDRFELTNGMYSCQSCAPPYKIKADGTDQPVPDHAYVDTESVKVVNASTFELTDKKAGKVSAWTSYTVSTDGKTLSGKFKNYNGEKEVTGTFTETRLAAGPAGAHATSGSWQPQTTADMTEAALTTTLATTATDLKMSSNGQSVDAKFDGKDYALSGDPGKTMMSFKKVDDKTIEETDKRLGKVTDKIRYTLSADGKTVDVVDEDPQHGTKTTFVLDKQ
;
A
#
# COMPACT_ATOMS: atom_id res chain seq x y z
N MET A 1 -24.66 -24.41 -74.48
CA MET A 1 -23.71 -23.77 -73.54
C MET A 1 -24.33 -23.76 -72.17
N LYS A 2 -23.96 -24.68 -71.29
CA LYS A 2 -24.49 -24.77 -69.92
C LYS A 2 -23.56 -23.97 -68.98
N ARG A 3 -24.13 -22.92 -68.33
CA ARG A 3 -23.40 -22.11 -67.34
C ARG A 3 -23.47 -22.80 -66.00
N LEU A 4 -22.34 -23.23 -65.47
CA LEU A 4 -22.21 -23.82 -64.14
C LEU A 4 -22.01 -22.68 -63.14
N SER A 5 -23.05 -22.45 -62.29
CA SER A 5 -22.95 -21.47 -61.16
C SER A 5 -22.33 -22.17 -59.96
N ILE A 6 -21.13 -21.76 -59.60
CA ILE A 6 -20.46 -22.20 -58.36
C ILE A 6 -20.99 -21.29 -57.22
N LEU A 7 -21.77 -21.88 -56.31
CA LEU A 7 -22.12 -21.22 -55.03
C LEU A 7 -20.91 -21.33 -54.08
N LEU A 8 -20.30 -20.16 -53.78
CA LEU A 8 -19.32 -20.05 -52.71
C LEU A 8 -20.08 -19.98 -51.39
N LEU A 9 -20.02 -21.08 -50.61
CA LEU A 9 -20.51 -21.10 -49.23
C LEU A 9 -19.45 -20.46 -48.36
N ALA A 10 -19.63 -19.17 -47.98
CA ALA A 10 -18.77 -18.51 -46.99
C ALA A 10 -19.12 -19.06 -45.60
N ALA A 11 -18.25 -19.91 -45.05
CA ALA A 11 -18.30 -20.35 -43.67
C ALA A 11 -18.01 -19.14 -42.75
N MET A 12 -19.02 -18.54 -42.14
CA MET A 12 -18.84 -17.60 -41.04
C MET A 12 -18.36 -18.39 -39.81
N ILE A 13 -17.08 -18.31 -39.53
CA ILE A 13 -16.49 -18.74 -38.25
C ILE A 13 -16.99 -17.70 -37.23
N PRO A 14 -17.78 -18.07 -36.20
CA PRO A 14 -18.12 -17.14 -35.16
C PRO A 14 -16.81 -16.74 -34.44
N ALA A 15 -16.45 -15.46 -34.44
CA ALA A 15 -15.44 -14.94 -33.56
C ALA A 15 -15.94 -15.21 -32.14
N ALA A 16 -15.33 -16.17 -31.46
CA ALA A 16 -15.58 -16.36 -30.03
C ALA A 16 -15.17 -15.04 -29.35
N ALA A 17 -16.14 -14.29 -28.89
CA ALA A 17 -15.89 -13.17 -28.00
C ALA A 17 -15.15 -13.78 -26.78
N LEU A 18 -13.88 -13.46 -26.60
CA LEU A 18 -13.15 -13.79 -25.39
C LEU A 18 -13.94 -13.20 -24.22
N ALA A 19 -14.53 -14.05 -23.40
CA ALA A 19 -15.20 -13.62 -22.20
C ALA A 19 -14.19 -12.82 -21.37
N ALA A 20 -14.60 -11.63 -20.89
CA ALA A 20 -13.77 -10.81 -20.03
C ALA A 20 -13.35 -11.65 -18.82
N SER A 21 -12.11 -11.50 -18.40
CA SER A 21 -11.60 -12.19 -17.21
C SER A 21 -12.43 -11.80 -15.98
N PRO A 22 -12.74 -12.71 -15.08
CA PRO A 22 -13.46 -12.36 -13.85
C PRO A 22 -12.67 -11.37 -12.97
N TRP A 23 -11.36 -11.23 -13.19
CA TRP A 23 -10.50 -10.25 -12.54
C TRP A 23 -10.66 -8.84 -13.10
N ASP A 24 -11.11 -8.69 -14.34
CA ASP A 24 -11.18 -7.41 -15.02
C ASP A 24 -12.22 -6.49 -14.40
N GLY A 25 -11.85 -5.21 -14.30
CA GLY A 25 -12.73 -4.15 -13.81
C GLY A 25 -12.09 -3.30 -12.72
N THR A 26 -12.94 -2.49 -12.10
CA THR A 26 -12.55 -1.64 -10.97
C THR A 26 -12.92 -2.33 -9.67
N TRP A 27 -11.99 -2.29 -8.74
CA TRP A 27 -12.10 -2.90 -7.42
C TRP A 27 -11.91 -1.84 -6.35
N LYS A 28 -12.72 -1.90 -5.31
CA LYS A 28 -12.68 -0.97 -4.20
C LYS A 28 -12.38 -1.68 -2.89
N THR A 29 -11.37 -1.21 -2.17
CA THR A 29 -11.05 -1.70 -0.83
C THR A 29 -12.21 -1.44 0.14
N ARG A 30 -12.71 -2.49 0.76
CA ARG A 30 -13.67 -2.41 1.85
C ARG A 30 -12.91 -2.08 3.14
N LEU A 31 -12.80 -0.79 3.45
CA LEU A 31 -11.98 -0.30 4.55
C LEU A 31 -12.36 -0.95 5.91
N SER A 32 -13.65 -1.19 6.15
CA SER A 32 -14.13 -1.86 7.37
C SER A 32 -13.69 -3.33 7.52
N SER A 33 -13.20 -3.96 6.45
CA SER A 33 -12.66 -5.32 6.48
C SER A 33 -11.17 -5.39 6.79
N MET A 34 -10.47 -4.24 6.78
CA MET A 34 -9.03 -4.17 6.95
C MET A 34 -8.64 -4.52 8.40
N LYS A 35 -7.68 -5.44 8.52
CA LYS A 35 -7.12 -5.87 9.81
C LYS A 35 -5.63 -6.01 9.67
N THR A 36 -4.89 -5.36 10.56
CA THR A 36 -3.43 -5.47 10.64
C THR A 36 -3.03 -6.21 11.92
N SER A 37 -2.07 -7.09 11.80
CA SER A 37 -1.50 -7.88 12.90
C SER A 37 0.02 -8.00 12.72
N GLY A 38 0.71 -8.47 13.74
CA GLY A 38 2.16 -8.67 13.72
C GLY A 38 2.90 -7.74 14.67
N ASN A 39 4.11 -7.35 14.28
CA ASN A 39 4.96 -6.52 15.13
C ASN A 39 4.34 -5.13 15.35
N PRO A 40 4.45 -4.59 16.57
CA PRO A 40 3.96 -3.26 16.88
C PRO A 40 4.87 -2.17 16.32
N ASP A 41 4.30 -1.00 16.10
CA ASP A 41 5.08 0.22 15.87
C ASP A 41 5.78 0.66 17.15
N ARG A 42 7.05 1.03 17.02
CA ARG A 42 7.89 1.46 18.15
C ARG A 42 8.66 2.71 17.80
N PHE A 43 8.42 3.75 18.57
CA PHE A 43 9.19 5.00 18.45
C PHE A 43 9.31 5.70 19.80
N GLU A 44 10.34 6.49 19.90
CA GLU A 44 10.64 7.31 21.09
C GLU A 44 10.96 8.73 20.69
N LEU A 45 10.40 9.68 21.44
CA LEU A 45 10.66 11.10 21.34
C LEU A 45 11.14 11.59 22.72
N THR A 46 12.44 11.72 22.87
CA THR A 46 13.08 12.04 24.15
C THR A 46 14.35 12.86 23.95
N ASN A 47 14.63 13.82 24.86
CA ASN A 47 15.82 14.67 24.82
C ASN A 47 16.03 15.37 23.46
N GLY A 48 14.94 15.82 22.83
CA GLY A 48 14.99 16.48 21.51
C GLY A 48 15.34 15.55 20.33
N MET A 49 15.29 14.24 20.53
CA MET A 49 15.56 13.24 19.50
C MET A 49 14.32 12.38 19.26
N TYR A 50 14.04 12.09 18.00
CA TYR A 50 13.09 11.07 17.56
C TYR A 50 13.84 9.83 17.10
N SER A 51 13.41 8.66 17.55
CA SER A 51 13.95 7.36 17.16
C SER A 51 12.82 6.46 16.69
N CYS A 52 12.82 6.10 15.39
CA CYS A 52 11.96 5.06 14.86
C CYS A 52 12.65 3.71 14.96
N GLN A 53 12.18 2.86 15.87
CA GLN A 53 12.76 1.53 16.12
C GLN A 53 12.11 0.45 15.25
N SER A 54 10.86 0.64 14.80
CA SER A 54 10.13 -0.25 13.91
C SER A 54 10.32 0.10 12.43
N CYS A 55 10.95 1.23 12.08
CA CYS A 55 11.27 1.57 10.70
C CYS A 55 12.31 0.61 10.10
N ALA A 56 12.30 0.43 8.80
CA ALA A 56 13.20 -0.46 8.08
C ALA A 56 14.01 0.30 6.99
N PRO A 57 15.29 0.68 7.27
CA PRO A 57 16.05 0.46 8.52
C PRO A 57 15.62 1.40 9.67
N PRO A 58 15.89 1.04 10.94
CA PRO A 58 15.68 1.95 12.06
C PRO A 58 16.59 3.19 11.97
N TYR A 59 16.08 4.34 12.44
CA TYR A 59 16.85 5.58 12.43
C TYR A 59 16.59 6.45 13.67
N LYS A 60 17.44 7.46 13.85
CA LYS A 60 17.34 8.45 14.94
C LYS A 60 17.74 9.82 14.41
N ILE A 61 16.87 10.82 14.58
CA ILE A 61 17.06 12.18 14.10
C ILE A 61 16.69 13.21 15.16
N LYS A 62 17.04 14.47 14.98
CA LYS A 62 16.61 15.56 15.85
C LYS A 62 15.13 15.86 15.64
N ALA A 63 14.44 16.16 16.75
CA ALA A 63 13.04 16.57 16.75
C ALA A 63 12.92 18.08 16.98
N ASP A 64 13.60 18.87 16.13
CA ASP A 64 13.67 20.34 16.21
C ASP A 64 12.85 21.04 15.10
N GLY A 65 12.10 20.27 14.30
CA GLY A 65 11.27 20.77 13.20
C GLY A 65 12.07 21.06 11.92
N THR A 66 13.38 20.79 11.88
CA THR A 66 14.20 20.95 10.68
C THR A 66 14.36 19.61 9.93
N ASP A 67 14.59 19.69 8.62
CA ASP A 67 14.80 18.51 7.79
C ASP A 67 16.11 17.79 8.21
N GLN A 68 16.00 16.53 8.54
CA GLN A 68 17.12 15.66 8.89
C GLN A 68 17.25 14.54 7.85
N PRO A 69 18.47 14.10 7.47
CA PRO A 69 18.65 13.02 6.50
C PRO A 69 18.17 11.67 7.07
N VAL A 70 17.41 10.94 6.26
CA VAL A 70 16.93 9.57 6.54
C VAL A 70 17.30 8.69 5.35
N PRO A 71 18.56 8.18 5.30
CA PRO A 71 19.04 7.39 4.17
C PRO A 71 18.39 6.00 4.11
N ASP A 72 18.48 5.37 2.95
CA ASP A 72 18.05 3.99 2.69
C ASP A 72 16.53 3.74 2.82
N HIS A 73 15.72 4.80 2.68
CA HIS A 73 14.26 4.71 2.61
C HIS A 73 13.77 5.09 1.20
N ALA A 74 12.87 4.28 0.65
CA ALA A 74 12.45 4.43 -0.75
C ALA A 74 11.72 5.75 -1.02
N TYR A 75 10.87 6.18 -0.09
CA TYR A 75 9.99 7.35 -0.24
C TYR A 75 10.46 8.59 0.51
N VAL A 76 11.56 8.49 1.24
CA VAL A 76 12.04 9.55 2.14
C VAL A 76 13.54 9.73 1.97
N ASP A 77 14.00 10.96 1.78
CA ASP A 77 15.42 11.35 1.84
C ASP A 77 15.72 12.17 3.10
N THR A 78 14.72 12.98 3.50
CA THR A 78 14.76 13.80 4.70
C THR A 78 13.42 13.75 5.40
N GLU A 79 13.47 13.81 6.74
CA GLU A 79 12.27 13.90 7.58
C GLU A 79 12.46 15.03 8.60
N SER A 80 11.39 15.77 8.86
CA SER A 80 11.33 16.71 9.97
C SER A 80 10.33 16.25 11.02
N VAL A 81 10.73 16.32 12.28
CA VAL A 81 9.91 15.97 13.44
C VAL A 81 9.65 17.22 14.26
N LYS A 82 8.37 17.61 14.37
CA LYS A 82 7.93 18.80 15.10
C LYS A 82 7.10 18.41 16.31
N VAL A 83 7.57 18.73 17.50
CA VAL A 83 6.77 18.63 18.73
C VAL A 83 5.77 19.78 18.75
N VAL A 84 4.48 19.48 18.71
CA VAL A 84 3.39 20.47 18.71
C VAL A 84 3.01 20.84 20.14
N ASN A 85 2.84 19.83 21.00
CA ASN A 85 2.52 19.99 22.42
C ASN A 85 2.85 18.70 23.18
N ALA A 86 2.53 18.60 24.46
CA ALA A 86 2.86 17.43 25.30
C ALA A 86 2.26 16.08 24.83
N SER A 87 1.22 16.10 23.99
CA SER A 87 0.52 14.90 23.51
C SER A 87 0.54 14.74 21.99
N THR A 88 1.12 15.68 21.23
CA THR A 88 1.06 15.70 19.77
C THR A 88 2.42 16.03 19.16
N PHE A 89 2.82 15.27 18.15
CA PHE A 89 3.94 15.60 17.26
C PHE A 89 3.56 15.36 15.79
N GLU A 90 4.31 15.95 14.89
CA GLU A 90 4.13 15.85 13.45
C GLU A 90 5.43 15.37 12.79
N LEU A 91 5.27 14.51 11.78
CA LEU A 91 6.31 14.10 10.84
C LEU A 91 6.02 14.74 9.48
N THR A 92 7.06 15.19 8.80
CA THR A 92 6.99 15.60 7.39
C THR A 92 8.13 14.93 6.64
N ASP A 93 7.76 14.04 5.73
CA ASP A 93 8.69 13.31 4.88
C ASP A 93 8.89 14.05 3.58
N LYS A 94 10.12 14.06 3.07
CA LYS A 94 10.44 14.63 1.76
C LYS A 94 11.26 13.66 0.93
N LYS A 95 10.96 13.66 -0.38
CA LYS A 95 11.72 12.96 -1.42
C LYS A 95 12.16 13.96 -2.48
N ALA A 96 13.46 14.01 -2.75
CA ALA A 96 14.06 14.99 -3.69
C ALA A 96 13.60 16.44 -3.42
N GLY A 97 13.52 16.83 -2.12
CA GLY A 97 13.11 18.16 -1.67
C GLY A 97 11.60 18.45 -1.73
N LYS A 98 10.78 17.50 -2.18
CA LYS A 98 9.30 17.64 -2.19
C LYS A 98 8.70 16.84 -1.03
N VAL A 99 7.64 17.38 -0.43
CA VAL A 99 6.87 16.65 0.58
C VAL A 99 6.27 15.40 -0.07
N SER A 100 6.61 14.22 0.47
CA SER A 100 6.09 12.92 0.06
C SER A 100 4.99 12.42 1.00
N ALA A 101 5.09 12.76 2.31
CA ALA A 101 4.06 12.47 3.28
C ALA A 101 4.08 13.47 4.45
N TRP A 102 2.97 13.54 5.17
CA TRP A 102 2.83 14.23 6.44
C TRP A 102 1.95 13.39 7.36
N THR A 103 2.35 13.28 8.63
CA THR A 103 1.56 12.56 9.64
C THR A 103 1.57 13.32 10.96
N SER A 104 0.40 13.43 11.59
CA SER A 104 0.24 13.96 12.93
C SER A 104 -0.22 12.86 13.88
N TYR A 105 0.51 12.68 14.97
CA TYR A 105 0.24 11.70 16.00
C TYR A 105 -0.23 12.38 17.28
N THR A 106 -1.35 11.95 17.84
CA THR A 106 -1.89 12.47 19.09
C THR A 106 -2.26 11.34 20.02
N VAL A 107 -1.71 11.33 21.23
CA VAL A 107 -2.07 10.38 22.28
C VAL A 107 -3.27 10.89 23.08
N SER A 108 -4.19 9.95 23.42
CA SER A 108 -5.35 10.23 24.27
C SER A 108 -4.94 10.63 25.70
N THR A 109 -5.83 11.32 26.42
CA THR A 109 -5.57 11.78 27.78
C THR A 109 -5.26 10.64 28.76
N ASP A 110 -5.84 9.46 28.55
CA ASP A 110 -5.56 8.26 29.36
C ASP A 110 -4.28 7.51 28.91
N GLY A 111 -3.63 8.00 27.86
CA GLY A 111 -2.40 7.45 27.33
C GLY A 111 -2.55 6.11 26.59
N LYS A 112 -3.78 5.61 26.35
CA LYS A 112 -4.00 4.25 25.82
C LYS A 112 -4.16 4.18 24.31
N THR A 113 -4.60 5.26 23.67
CA THR A 113 -4.87 5.32 22.24
C THR A 113 -3.97 6.37 21.58
N LEU A 114 -3.33 6.01 20.48
CA LEU A 114 -2.67 6.92 19.56
C LEU A 114 -3.57 7.10 18.33
N SER A 115 -3.91 8.34 18.03
CA SER A 115 -4.66 8.69 16.82
C SER A 115 -3.72 9.36 15.83
N GLY A 116 -3.76 8.92 14.58
CA GLY A 116 -2.99 9.51 13.50
C GLY A 116 -3.89 10.12 12.42
N LYS A 117 -3.42 11.24 11.85
CA LYS A 117 -3.93 11.82 10.59
C LYS A 117 -2.78 11.87 9.62
N PHE A 118 -2.99 11.43 8.40
CA PHE A 118 -1.92 11.43 7.41
C PHE A 118 -2.34 12.06 6.07
N LYS A 119 -1.34 12.49 5.34
CA LYS A 119 -1.39 12.87 3.94
C LYS A 119 -0.26 12.18 3.19
N ASN A 120 -0.53 11.67 2.00
CA ASN A 120 0.45 11.05 1.13
C ASN A 120 0.35 11.68 -0.27
N TYR A 121 1.48 12.06 -0.84
CA TYR A 121 1.60 12.77 -2.11
C TYR A 121 2.33 11.94 -3.16
N ASN A 122 2.53 10.64 -2.94
CA ASN A 122 3.29 9.76 -3.84
C ASN A 122 2.52 9.31 -5.09
N GLY A 123 1.21 9.56 -5.16
CA GLY A 123 0.37 9.31 -6.34
C GLY A 123 -0.03 10.59 -7.07
N GLU A 124 -0.92 10.45 -8.06
CA GLU A 124 -1.45 11.59 -8.83
C GLU A 124 -2.32 12.53 -7.96
N LYS A 125 -3.10 11.96 -7.06
CA LYS A 125 -3.97 12.70 -6.12
C LYS A 125 -3.46 12.53 -4.71
N GLU A 126 -3.62 13.61 -3.91
CA GLU A 126 -3.39 13.53 -2.46
C GLU A 126 -4.28 12.45 -1.84
N VAL A 127 -3.67 11.59 -1.06
CA VAL A 127 -4.37 10.62 -0.20
C VAL A 127 -4.33 11.13 1.22
N THR A 128 -5.50 11.19 1.85
CA THR A 128 -5.64 11.53 3.28
C THR A 128 -6.34 10.40 4.00
N GLY A 129 -6.09 10.30 5.29
CA GLY A 129 -6.79 9.32 6.11
C GLY A 129 -6.51 9.50 7.60
N THR A 130 -7.15 8.64 8.38
CA THR A 130 -6.98 8.57 9.83
C THR A 130 -6.78 7.13 10.27
N PHE A 131 -6.02 6.94 11.34
CA PHE A 131 -5.83 5.63 11.95
C PHE A 131 -5.79 5.72 13.47
N THR A 132 -5.94 4.58 14.12
CA THR A 132 -5.78 4.46 15.57
C THR A 132 -4.92 3.26 15.91
N GLU A 133 -4.19 3.37 17.03
CA GLU A 133 -3.34 2.33 17.57
C GLU A 133 -3.56 2.21 19.08
N THR A 134 -3.45 1.00 19.61
CA THR A 134 -3.54 0.76 21.04
C THR A 134 -2.16 0.63 21.65
N ARG A 135 -1.92 1.30 22.77
CA ARG A 135 -0.64 1.22 23.48
C ARG A 135 -0.40 -0.17 24.06
N LEU A 136 0.74 -0.76 23.73
CA LEU A 136 1.24 -1.99 24.33
C LEU A 136 2.22 -1.70 25.48
N ALA A 137 3.09 -0.70 25.29
CA ALA A 137 4.04 -0.29 26.30
C ALA A 137 4.31 1.22 26.23
N ALA A 138 4.47 1.85 27.36
CA ALA A 138 4.89 3.26 27.44
C ALA A 138 6.38 3.39 27.07
N GLY A 139 6.77 4.58 26.59
CA GLY A 139 8.16 4.94 26.42
C GLY A 139 8.88 5.13 27.77
N PRO A 140 10.20 5.43 27.71
CA PRO A 140 11.00 5.70 28.92
C PRO A 140 10.43 6.85 29.76
N ALA A 141 10.76 6.88 31.04
CA ALA A 141 10.39 7.98 31.92
C ALA A 141 10.97 9.31 31.38
N GLY A 142 10.13 10.35 31.32
CA GLY A 142 10.50 11.67 30.79
C GLY A 142 10.44 11.80 29.27
N ALA A 143 10.11 10.73 28.53
CA ALA A 143 9.85 10.83 27.10
C ALA A 143 8.52 11.50 26.80
N HIS A 144 8.34 12.01 25.58
CA HIS A 144 7.09 12.57 25.10
C HIS A 144 5.94 11.56 25.24
N ALA A 145 4.74 12.02 25.53
CA ALA A 145 3.61 11.14 25.85
C ALA A 145 3.23 10.15 24.72
N THR A 146 3.57 10.44 23.47
CA THR A 146 3.39 9.53 22.33
C THR A 146 4.39 8.40 22.25
N SER A 147 5.53 8.50 22.96
CA SER A 147 6.58 7.47 22.92
C SER A 147 6.09 6.13 23.44
N GLY A 148 6.54 5.04 22.80
CA GLY A 148 6.22 3.69 23.24
C GLY A 148 6.09 2.68 22.12
N SER A 149 5.34 1.63 22.43
CA SER A 149 5.00 0.54 21.51
C SER A 149 3.49 0.54 21.29
N TRP A 150 3.10 0.46 20.01
CA TRP A 150 1.73 0.67 19.58
C TRP A 150 1.27 -0.45 18.64
N GLN A 151 0.09 -1.01 18.89
CA GLN A 151 -0.52 -2.00 18.02
C GLN A 151 -1.51 -1.31 17.09
N PRO A 152 -1.31 -1.35 15.76
CA PRO A 152 -2.29 -0.87 14.81
C PRO A 152 -3.66 -1.51 15.00
N GLN A 153 -4.72 -0.70 15.01
CA GLN A 153 -6.09 -1.17 15.21
C GLN A 153 -6.93 -1.04 13.95
N THR A 154 -7.03 0.17 13.45
CA THR A 154 -7.97 0.48 12.36
C THR A 154 -7.47 1.66 11.54
N THR A 155 -7.56 1.54 10.21
CA THR A 155 -7.64 2.70 9.32
C THR A 155 -9.11 3.09 9.24
N ALA A 156 -9.47 4.24 9.83
CA ALA A 156 -10.86 4.60 10.04
C ALA A 156 -11.47 5.36 8.85
N ASP A 157 -10.63 6.10 8.13
CA ASP A 157 -11.02 6.91 6.98
C ASP A 157 -9.86 6.98 5.98
N MET A 158 -10.18 7.01 4.69
CA MET A 158 -9.20 7.12 3.61
C MET A 158 -9.87 7.68 2.35
N THR A 159 -9.16 8.54 1.63
CA THR A 159 -9.61 9.10 0.36
C THR A 159 -9.86 8.02 -0.68
N GLU A 160 -10.90 8.17 -1.49
CA GLU A 160 -11.31 7.25 -2.56
C GLU A 160 -10.16 6.87 -3.51
N ALA A 161 -9.26 7.81 -3.82
CA ALA A 161 -8.11 7.59 -4.70
C ALA A 161 -7.18 6.46 -4.22
N ALA A 162 -7.09 6.25 -2.89
CA ALA A 162 -6.28 5.16 -2.32
C ALA A 162 -7.03 3.83 -2.24
N LEU A 163 -8.35 3.85 -2.38
CA LEU A 163 -9.20 2.68 -2.21
C LEU A 163 -9.50 1.97 -3.53
N THR A 164 -9.22 2.61 -4.67
CA THR A 164 -9.66 2.13 -5.98
C THR A 164 -8.48 1.60 -6.80
N THR A 165 -8.61 0.37 -7.28
CA THR A 165 -7.66 -0.29 -8.19
C THR A 165 -8.40 -0.82 -9.40
N THR A 166 -7.82 -0.63 -10.60
CA THR A 166 -8.34 -1.21 -11.85
C THR A 166 -7.42 -2.33 -12.31
N LEU A 167 -8.02 -3.46 -12.67
CA LEU A 167 -7.34 -4.62 -13.21
C LEU A 167 -7.84 -4.94 -14.61
N ALA A 168 -6.93 -5.36 -15.49
CA ALA A 168 -7.22 -6.00 -16.77
C ALA A 168 -6.24 -7.15 -16.95
N THR A 169 -6.76 -8.35 -17.19
CA THR A 169 -5.95 -9.57 -17.22
C THR A 169 -6.21 -10.39 -18.48
N THR A 170 -5.20 -11.12 -18.90
CA THR A 170 -5.29 -12.20 -19.91
C THR A 170 -4.84 -13.51 -19.29
N ALA A 171 -4.65 -14.54 -20.09
CA ALA A 171 -4.08 -15.80 -19.61
C ALA A 171 -2.63 -15.64 -19.13
N THR A 172 -1.88 -14.65 -19.68
CA THR A 172 -0.43 -14.48 -19.48
C THR A 172 -0.04 -13.13 -18.89
N ASP A 173 -0.91 -12.12 -18.95
CA ASP A 173 -0.57 -10.74 -18.67
C ASP A 173 -1.56 -10.08 -17.68
N LEU A 174 -1.07 -9.10 -16.93
CA LEU A 174 -1.83 -8.26 -16.01
C LEU A 174 -1.49 -6.80 -16.26
N LYS A 175 -2.53 -5.95 -16.28
CA LYS A 175 -2.41 -4.50 -16.11
C LYS A 175 -3.11 -4.11 -14.83
N MET A 176 -2.41 -3.37 -13.98
CA MET A 176 -2.96 -2.85 -12.74
C MET A 176 -2.69 -1.36 -12.67
N SER A 177 -3.67 -0.60 -12.18
CA SER A 177 -3.50 0.83 -11.94
C SER A 177 -4.28 1.31 -10.72
N SER A 178 -3.68 2.24 -9.97
CA SER A 178 -4.28 2.90 -8.81
C SER A 178 -3.62 4.27 -8.62
N ASN A 179 -4.41 5.31 -8.39
CA ASN A 179 -3.97 6.68 -8.09
C ASN A 179 -2.80 7.20 -8.97
N GLY A 180 -2.91 7.02 -10.30
CA GLY A 180 -1.91 7.50 -11.27
C GLY A 180 -0.66 6.62 -11.40
N GLN A 181 -0.55 5.57 -10.62
CA GLN A 181 0.50 4.55 -10.74
C GLN A 181 -0.02 3.37 -11.54
N SER A 182 0.85 2.70 -12.30
CA SER A 182 0.45 1.54 -13.09
C SER A 182 1.61 0.59 -13.38
N VAL A 183 1.25 -0.69 -13.54
CA VAL A 183 2.16 -1.74 -14.00
C VAL A 183 1.52 -2.50 -15.15
N ASP A 184 2.33 -2.86 -16.15
CA ASP A 184 1.99 -3.79 -17.23
C ASP A 184 2.98 -4.95 -17.15
N ALA A 185 2.52 -6.11 -16.70
CA ALA A 185 3.35 -7.23 -16.30
C ALA A 185 2.84 -8.55 -16.87
N LYS A 186 3.73 -9.56 -16.91
CA LYS A 186 3.37 -10.94 -17.18
C LYS A 186 3.30 -11.75 -15.89
N PHE A 187 2.54 -12.85 -15.93
CA PHE A 187 2.52 -13.82 -14.83
C PHE A 187 3.73 -14.76 -14.84
N ASP A 188 4.92 -14.24 -15.18
CA ASP A 188 6.17 -15.00 -15.34
C ASP A 188 7.11 -14.92 -14.11
N GLY A 189 6.70 -14.15 -13.08
CA GLY A 189 7.45 -13.97 -11.85
C GLY A 189 8.69 -13.10 -11.98
N LYS A 190 8.87 -12.38 -13.09
CA LYS A 190 9.93 -11.39 -13.25
C LYS A 190 9.51 -10.05 -12.69
N ASP A 191 10.48 -9.21 -12.39
CA ASP A 191 10.28 -7.88 -11.84
C ASP A 191 9.90 -6.87 -12.95
N TYR A 192 8.80 -6.13 -12.74
CA TYR A 192 8.29 -5.05 -13.59
C TYR A 192 8.23 -3.76 -12.79
N ALA A 193 8.63 -2.65 -13.38
CA ALA A 193 8.62 -1.36 -12.69
C ALA A 193 7.19 -0.82 -12.54
N LEU A 194 6.83 -0.36 -11.35
CA LEU A 194 5.62 0.42 -11.11
C LEU A 194 5.83 1.82 -11.64
N SER A 195 5.17 2.16 -12.74
CA SER A 195 5.21 3.48 -13.37
C SER A 195 4.52 4.51 -12.49
N GLY A 196 5.10 5.72 -12.38
CA GLY A 196 4.55 6.81 -11.57
C GLY A 196 4.89 6.68 -10.08
N ASP A 197 5.62 5.65 -9.65
CA ASP A 197 6.02 5.45 -8.25
C ASP A 197 7.38 6.10 -7.94
N PRO A 198 7.44 7.12 -7.05
CA PRO A 198 8.70 7.74 -6.66
C PRO A 198 9.64 6.81 -5.86
N GLY A 199 9.09 5.76 -5.24
CA GLY A 199 9.84 4.73 -4.51
C GLY A 199 10.52 3.70 -5.40
N LYS A 200 10.25 3.72 -6.73
CA LYS A 200 10.79 2.80 -7.74
C LYS A 200 10.51 1.34 -7.39
N THR A 201 9.30 1.07 -6.96
CA THR A 201 8.85 -0.29 -6.65
C THR A 201 8.95 -1.17 -7.90
N MET A 202 9.48 -2.36 -7.72
CA MET A 202 9.46 -3.44 -8.69
C MET A 202 8.45 -4.49 -8.24
N MET A 203 7.54 -4.88 -9.11
CA MET A 203 6.45 -5.80 -8.83
C MET A 203 6.62 -7.06 -9.68
N SER A 204 6.37 -8.22 -9.10
CA SER A 204 6.35 -9.49 -9.85
C SER A 204 5.07 -10.25 -9.56
N PHE A 205 4.52 -10.90 -10.57
CA PHE A 205 3.22 -11.57 -10.50
C PHE A 205 3.31 -13.03 -10.92
N LYS A 206 2.53 -13.88 -10.23
CA LYS A 206 2.30 -15.28 -10.60
C LYS A 206 0.81 -15.59 -10.54
N LYS A 207 0.27 -16.17 -11.60
CA LYS A 207 -1.06 -16.76 -11.57
C LYS A 207 -0.92 -18.19 -11.06
N VAL A 208 -1.36 -18.44 -9.83
CA VAL A 208 -1.29 -19.78 -9.19
C VAL A 208 -2.35 -20.69 -9.78
N ASP A 209 -3.57 -20.16 -9.94
CA ASP A 209 -4.71 -20.78 -10.58
C ASP A 209 -5.69 -19.69 -11.10
N ASP A 210 -6.89 -20.09 -11.55
CA ASP A 210 -7.85 -19.13 -12.11
C ASP A 210 -8.42 -18.15 -11.08
N LYS A 211 -8.28 -18.44 -9.78
CA LYS A 211 -8.81 -17.63 -8.68
C LYS A 211 -7.73 -17.05 -7.78
N THR A 212 -6.46 -17.32 -8.04
CA THR A 212 -5.37 -16.93 -7.15
C THR A 212 -4.24 -16.27 -7.92
N ILE A 213 -3.91 -15.04 -7.56
CA ILE A 213 -2.74 -14.30 -8.03
C ILE A 213 -1.84 -14.02 -6.83
N GLU A 214 -0.55 -14.21 -7.00
CA GLU A 214 0.50 -13.79 -6.05
C GLU A 214 1.31 -12.64 -6.64
N GLU A 215 1.59 -11.67 -5.80
CA GLU A 215 2.41 -10.50 -6.09
C GLU A 215 3.56 -10.43 -5.09
N THR A 216 4.71 -9.98 -5.54
CA THR A 216 5.85 -9.68 -4.67
C THR A 216 6.41 -8.33 -5.06
N ASP A 217 6.46 -7.42 -4.11
CA ASP A 217 7.03 -6.09 -4.26
C ASP A 217 8.44 -6.01 -3.71
N LYS A 218 9.27 -5.25 -4.40
CA LYS A 218 10.63 -4.96 -3.98
C LYS A 218 10.91 -3.47 -4.07
N ARG A 219 11.56 -2.94 -3.04
CA ARG A 219 12.10 -1.56 -3.01
C ARG A 219 13.55 -1.60 -2.56
N LEU A 220 14.39 -0.81 -3.22
CA LEU A 220 15.84 -0.83 -2.95
C LEU A 220 16.45 -2.25 -2.97
N GLY A 221 15.93 -3.14 -3.82
CA GLY A 221 16.37 -4.53 -3.96
C GLY A 221 15.91 -5.49 -2.87
N LYS A 222 15.13 -5.02 -1.88
CA LYS A 222 14.57 -5.85 -0.79
C LYS A 222 13.10 -6.12 -1.03
N VAL A 223 12.65 -7.34 -0.68
CA VAL A 223 11.21 -7.65 -0.65
C VAL A 223 10.55 -6.82 0.45
N THR A 224 9.55 -6.05 0.08
CA THR A 224 8.76 -5.22 0.99
C THR A 224 7.40 -5.83 1.26
N ASP A 225 6.77 -6.41 0.24
CA ASP A 225 5.42 -6.94 0.37
C ASP A 225 5.31 -8.28 -0.38
N LYS A 226 4.54 -9.21 0.18
CA LYS A 226 4.08 -10.44 -0.46
C LYS A 226 2.58 -10.49 -0.36
N ILE A 227 1.91 -10.37 -1.50
CA ILE A 227 0.47 -10.20 -1.55
C ILE A 227 -0.16 -11.40 -2.24
N ARG A 228 -1.20 -11.93 -1.65
CA ARG A 228 -2.03 -12.99 -2.25
C ARG A 228 -3.45 -12.45 -2.43
N TYR A 229 -3.93 -12.54 -3.64
CA TYR A 229 -5.29 -12.22 -4.04
C TYR A 229 -6.06 -13.51 -4.30
N THR A 230 -7.25 -13.64 -3.70
CA THR A 230 -8.13 -14.80 -3.91
C THR A 230 -9.53 -14.34 -4.33
N LEU A 231 -9.88 -14.63 -5.58
CA LEU A 231 -11.18 -14.26 -6.16
C LEU A 231 -12.28 -15.17 -5.63
N SER A 232 -13.39 -14.59 -5.20
CA SER A 232 -14.59 -15.32 -4.77
C SER A 232 -15.20 -16.17 -5.90
N ALA A 233 -16.03 -17.15 -5.54
CA ALA A 233 -16.65 -18.04 -6.50
C ALA A 233 -17.55 -17.32 -7.51
N ASP A 234 -18.22 -16.23 -7.07
CA ASP A 234 -19.12 -15.40 -7.90
C ASP A 234 -18.40 -14.26 -8.63
N GLY A 235 -17.09 -14.10 -8.43
CA GLY A 235 -16.27 -13.06 -9.07
C GLY A 235 -16.55 -11.63 -8.59
N LYS A 236 -17.18 -11.45 -7.43
CA LYS A 236 -17.60 -10.13 -6.92
C LYS A 236 -16.71 -9.58 -5.84
N THR A 237 -15.93 -10.41 -5.18
CA THR A 237 -14.98 -9.99 -4.15
C THR A 237 -13.61 -10.64 -4.36
N VAL A 238 -12.58 -9.98 -3.84
CA VAL A 238 -11.22 -10.53 -3.74
C VAL A 238 -10.77 -10.42 -2.30
N ASP A 239 -10.45 -11.55 -1.68
CA ASP A 239 -9.75 -11.57 -0.40
C ASP A 239 -8.27 -11.30 -0.63
N VAL A 240 -7.72 -10.34 0.10
CA VAL A 240 -6.32 -9.93 0.02
C VAL A 240 -5.61 -10.22 1.32
N VAL A 241 -4.45 -10.84 1.21
CA VAL A 241 -3.50 -11.06 2.30
C VAL A 241 -2.19 -10.42 1.88
N ASP A 242 -1.75 -9.42 2.61
CA ASP A 242 -0.50 -8.71 2.40
C ASP A 242 0.42 -8.94 3.61
N GLU A 243 1.61 -9.45 3.35
CA GLU A 243 2.65 -9.72 4.35
C GLU A 243 3.85 -8.83 4.07
N ASP A 244 4.20 -7.97 5.03
CA ASP A 244 5.42 -7.15 5.02
C ASP A 244 6.52 -7.85 5.84
N PRO A 245 7.49 -8.50 5.19
CA PRO A 245 8.56 -9.21 5.88
C PRO A 245 9.58 -8.29 6.55
N GLN A 246 9.65 -7.00 6.16
CA GLN A 246 10.59 -6.07 6.76
C GLN A 246 10.10 -5.59 8.13
N HIS A 247 8.80 -5.35 8.26
CA HIS A 247 8.17 -4.94 9.51
C HIS A 247 7.60 -6.12 10.30
N GLY A 248 7.47 -7.31 9.68
CA GLY A 248 6.87 -8.50 10.30
C GLY A 248 5.38 -8.29 10.58
N THR A 249 4.69 -7.57 9.69
CA THR A 249 3.26 -7.31 9.78
C THR A 249 2.49 -8.06 8.70
N LYS A 250 1.20 -8.26 8.95
CA LYS A 250 0.26 -8.87 8.02
C LYS A 250 -1.03 -8.07 8.03
N THR A 251 -1.45 -7.63 6.85
CA THR A 251 -2.72 -6.94 6.63
C THR A 251 -3.64 -7.81 5.78
N THR A 252 -4.91 -7.91 6.17
CA THR A 252 -5.94 -8.60 5.40
C THR A 252 -7.09 -7.65 5.12
N PHE A 253 -7.66 -7.71 3.94
CA PHE A 253 -8.83 -6.90 3.54
C PHE A 253 -9.55 -7.53 2.35
N VAL A 254 -10.72 -6.97 2.03
CA VAL A 254 -11.55 -7.39 0.91
C VAL A 254 -11.65 -6.27 -0.11
N LEU A 255 -11.54 -6.63 -1.39
CA LEU A 255 -11.89 -5.76 -2.50
C LEU A 255 -13.29 -6.12 -3.00
N ASP A 256 -14.12 -5.12 -3.23
CA ASP A 256 -15.44 -5.25 -3.86
C ASP A 256 -15.38 -4.81 -5.32
N LYS A 257 -15.95 -5.62 -6.21
CA LYS A 257 -16.08 -5.26 -7.62
C LYS A 257 -17.10 -4.13 -7.79
N GLN A 258 -16.74 -3.12 -8.60
CA GLN A 258 -17.59 -1.95 -8.87
C GLN A 258 -18.37 -2.10 -10.17
#